data_0ca8bf95ccf5fa0f088c43f0b63c4409
#
_entry.id   0ca8bf95ccf5fa0f088c43f0b63c4409
#
_cell.length_a   1.000
_cell.length_b   1.000
_cell.length_c   1.000
_cell.angle_alpha   90.00
_cell.angle_beta   90.00
_cell.angle_gamma   90.00
#
_symmetry.space_group_name_H-M   'P 1'
#
loop_
_entity.id
_entity.type
_entity.pdbx_description
1 polymer ?
#
loop_
_entity_poly.entity_id
_entity_poly.type
_entity_poly.pdbx_seq_one_letter_code
_entity_poly.pdbx_strand_id
1 'polypeptide(L)'
;MRSQKGQGLLEFAFVLPFLILIMFGLFYAGMLFSDYIELNNLARVAAREAAVISQEDYNTKNKYESIRTKFTDTAKSSTDYKKHFLPNSLYIWDFKDPAKFYMVYNDDQSVTVTLKADVNSADGGIYNSLSKQFNVAQQITVEYTMYSEYEHTESTE
;
A
#
# COMPACT_ATOMS: atom_id res chain seq x y z
N MET A 1 -56.11 3.19 16.89
CA MET A 1 -54.90 4.03 16.69
C MET A 1 -53.57 3.43 17.18
N ARG A 2 -53.48 2.16 17.54
CA ARG A 2 -52.21 1.51 17.99
C ARG A 2 -51.42 0.80 16.87
N SER A 3 -51.99 0.54 15.69
CA SER A 3 -51.36 -0.23 14.63
C SER A 3 -50.34 0.60 13.80
N GLN A 4 -50.55 1.89 13.61
CA GLN A 4 -49.67 2.74 12.79
C GLN A 4 -48.28 2.96 13.38
N LYS A 5 -48.14 2.98 14.71
CA LYS A 5 -46.84 3.09 15.36
C LYS A 5 -45.98 1.82 15.22
N GLY A 6 -46.57 0.66 15.09
CA GLY A 6 -45.87 -0.62 14.86
C GLY A 6 -45.39 -0.80 13.43
N GLN A 7 -46.14 -0.28 12.45
CA GLN A 7 -45.76 -0.38 11.03
C GLN A 7 -44.51 0.42 10.70
N GLY A 8 -44.40 1.67 11.20
CA GLY A 8 -43.20 2.48 10.99
C GLY A 8 -41.93 1.89 11.63
N LEU A 9 -42.09 1.21 12.80
CA LEU A 9 -40.98 0.49 13.43
C LEU A 9 -40.52 -0.70 12.60
N LEU A 10 -41.46 -1.41 11.97
CA LEU A 10 -41.16 -2.55 11.12
C LEU A 10 -40.45 -2.12 9.81
N GLU A 11 -40.91 -1.03 9.18
CA GLU A 11 -40.26 -0.44 8.00
C GLU A 11 -38.83 0.01 8.32
N PHE A 12 -38.61 0.68 9.46
CA PHE A 12 -37.29 1.09 9.91
C PHE A 12 -36.39 -0.11 10.19
N ALA A 13 -36.91 -1.19 10.78
CA ALA A 13 -36.16 -2.41 11.04
C ALA A 13 -35.64 -3.10 9.74
N PHE A 14 -36.37 -2.95 8.62
CA PHE A 14 -35.92 -3.44 7.32
C PHE A 14 -34.90 -2.51 6.67
N VAL A 15 -35.01 -1.20 6.80
CA VAL A 15 -34.09 -0.22 6.18
C VAL A 15 -32.78 -0.14 6.92
N LEU A 16 -32.79 -0.31 8.25
CA LEU A 16 -31.62 -0.17 9.11
C LEU A 16 -30.42 -1.08 8.68
N PRO A 17 -30.60 -2.38 8.39
CA PRO A 17 -29.48 -3.23 7.94
C PRO A 17 -28.84 -2.75 6.65
N PHE A 18 -29.62 -2.27 5.68
CA PHE A 18 -29.09 -1.73 4.43
C PHE A 18 -28.31 -0.44 4.65
N LEU A 19 -28.78 0.43 5.52
CA LEU A 19 -28.07 1.67 5.86
C LEU A 19 -26.76 1.37 6.55
N ILE A 20 -26.72 0.42 7.47
CA ILE A 20 -25.50 -0.04 8.14
C ILE A 20 -24.52 -0.62 7.12
N LEU A 21 -24.99 -1.46 6.19
CA LEU A 21 -24.16 -2.08 5.16
C LEU A 21 -23.52 -1.01 4.26
N ILE A 22 -24.27 -0.02 3.81
CA ILE A 22 -23.77 1.11 3.02
C ILE A 22 -22.71 1.90 3.81
N MET A 23 -22.98 2.20 5.07
CA MET A 23 -22.05 2.94 5.92
C MET A 23 -20.73 2.19 6.11
N PHE A 24 -20.77 0.88 6.37
CA PHE A 24 -19.55 0.06 6.45
C PHE A 24 -18.82 -0.03 5.11
N GLY A 25 -19.56 -0.13 4.01
CA GLY A 25 -18.96 -0.14 2.66
C GLY A 25 -18.19 1.14 2.34
N LEU A 26 -18.77 2.29 2.66
CA LEU A 26 -18.11 3.60 2.48
C LEU A 26 -16.87 3.74 3.39
N PHE A 27 -16.96 3.30 4.63
CA PHE A 27 -15.85 3.33 5.57
C PHE A 27 -14.69 2.44 5.08
N TYR A 28 -14.99 1.23 4.63
CA TYR A 28 -14.03 0.31 4.06
C TYR A 28 -13.35 0.87 2.81
N ALA A 29 -14.14 1.44 1.88
CA ALA A 29 -13.60 2.08 0.68
C ALA A 29 -12.68 3.26 1.02
N GLY A 30 -13.01 4.05 2.03
CA GLY A 30 -12.17 5.15 2.52
C GLY A 30 -10.82 4.68 3.03
N MET A 31 -10.78 3.59 3.80
CA MET A 31 -9.53 3.00 4.30
C MET A 31 -8.67 2.46 3.14
N LEU A 32 -9.26 1.75 2.19
CA LEU A 32 -8.55 1.22 1.02
C LEU A 32 -7.94 2.36 0.19
N PHE A 33 -8.69 3.42 -0.01
CA PHE A 33 -8.21 4.59 -0.76
C PHE A 33 -7.08 5.33 -0.03
N SER A 34 -7.16 5.42 1.30
CA SER A 34 -6.08 5.97 2.13
C SER A 34 -4.79 5.18 1.98
N ASP A 35 -4.85 3.85 2.10
CA ASP A 35 -3.68 2.97 1.94
C ASP A 35 -3.06 3.10 0.54
N TYR A 36 -3.90 3.19 -0.50
CA TYR A 36 -3.44 3.38 -1.87
C TYR A 36 -2.71 4.71 -2.07
N ILE A 37 -3.23 5.81 -1.51
CA ILE A 37 -2.57 7.13 -1.59
C ILE A 37 -1.22 7.09 -0.90
N GLU A 38 -1.13 6.45 0.26
CA GLU A 38 0.12 6.35 1.03
C GLU A 38 1.18 5.56 0.27
N LEU A 39 0.82 4.41 -0.30
CA LEU A 39 1.71 3.63 -1.17
C LEU A 39 2.20 4.44 -2.37
N ASN A 40 1.33 5.20 -3.03
CA ASN A 40 1.72 6.07 -4.14
C ASN A 40 2.72 7.15 -3.71
N ASN A 41 2.53 7.75 -2.54
CA ASN A 41 3.46 8.74 -2.01
C ASN A 41 4.83 8.12 -1.72
N LEU A 42 4.86 6.93 -1.13
CA LEU A 42 6.10 6.18 -0.89
C LEU A 42 6.80 5.82 -2.21
N ALA A 43 6.07 5.31 -3.19
CA ALA A 43 6.63 4.99 -4.51
C ALA A 43 7.25 6.22 -5.18
N ARG A 44 6.57 7.38 -5.07
CA ARG A 44 7.08 8.65 -5.60
C ARG A 44 8.35 9.11 -4.89
N VAL A 45 8.43 9.00 -3.58
CA VAL A 45 9.64 9.37 -2.82
C VAL A 45 10.79 8.44 -3.18
N ALA A 46 10.55 7.13 -3.23
CA ALA A 46 11.55 6.16 -3.63
C ALA A 46 12.05 6.37 -5.07
N ALA A 47 11.16 6.70 -6.00
CA ALA A 47 11.51 6.99 -7.39
C ALA A 47 12.38 8.24 -7.52
N ARG A 48 12.11 9.29 -6.74
CA ARG A 48 12.96 10.50 -6.70
C ARG A 48 14.36 10.17 -6.21
N GLU A 49 14.49 9.40 -5.15
CA GLU A 49 15.80 8.98 -4.66
C GLU A 49 16.52 8.09 -5.65
N ALA A 50 15.80 7.20 -6.33
CA ALA A 50 16.37 6.33 -7.36
C ALA A 50 16.82 7.09 -8.61
N ALA A 51 16.10 8.14 -9.00
CA ALA A 51 16.40 8.95 -10.17
C ALA A 51 17.68 9.78 -10.04
N VAL A 52 18.11 10.09 -8.82
CA VAL A 52 19.33 10.89 -8.56
C VAL A 52 20.52 10.05 -8.09
N ILE A 53 20.40 8.72 -8.10
CA ILE A 53 21.50 7.84 -7.70
C ILE A 53 22.65 7.93 -8.72
N SER A 54 23.87 8.14 -8.24
CA SER A 54 25.03 8.20 -9.12
C SER A 54 25.38 6.83 -9.70
N GLN A 55 26.08 6.80 -10.86
CA GLN A 55 26.56 5.55 -11.46
C GLN A 55 27.49 4.76 -10.51
N GLU A 56 28.32 5.46 -9.74
CA GLU A 56 29.21 4.85 -8.76
C GLU A 56 28.45 4.16 -7.64
N ASP A 57 27.43 4.83 -7.09
CA ASP A 57 26.57 4.25 -6.05
C ASP A 57 25.69 3.10 -6.60
N TYR A 58 25.25 3.19 -7.84
CA TYR A 58 24.49 2.15 -8.51
C TYR A 58 25.29 0.85 -8.64
N ASN A 59 26.57 0.95 -9.06
CA ASN A 59 27.45 -0.21 -9.25
C ASN A 59 27.99 -0.77 -7.92
N THR A 60 28.31 0.09 -6.94
CA THR A 60 29.00 -0.29 -5.71
C THR A 60 28.04 -0.83 -4.64
N LYS A 61 26.82 -0.31 -4.59
CA LYS A 61 25.84 -0.61 -3.52
C LYS A 61 24.71 -1.55 -3.96
N ASN A 62 25.06 -2.53 -4.80
CA ASN A 62 24.06 -3.51 -5.27
C ASN A 62 22.80 -2.82 -5.82
N LYS A 63 23.00 -1.94 -6.79
CA LYS A 63 21.96 -1.16 -7.44
C LYS A 63 21.21 -0.31 -6.39
N TYR A 64 19.89 -0.48 -6.27
CA TYR A 64 19.06 0.35 -5.40
C TYR A 64 19.01 -0.09 -3.92
N GLU A 65 19.93 -0.94 -3.46
CA GLU A 65 19.93 -1.43 -2.07
C GLU A 65 20.12 -0.30 -1.05
N SER A 66 20.90 0.73 -1.39
CA SER A 66 21.07 1.91 -0.54
C SER A 66 19.76 2.64 -0.26
N ILE A 67 18.86 2.68 -1.25
CA ILE A 67 17.53 3.28 -1.08
C ILE A 67 16.67 2.40 -0.19
N ARG A 68 16.67 1.09 -0.41
CA ARG A 68 15.93 0.14 0.43
C ARG A 68 16.36 0.22 1.88
N THR A 69 17.68 0.33 2.15
CA THR A 69 18.20 0.46 3.52
C THR A 69 17.74 1.74 4.20
N LYS A 70 17.64 2.86 3.50
CA LYS A 70 17.08 4.10 4.06
C LYS A 70 15.66 3.91 4.56
N PHE A 71 14.78 3.28 3.77
CA PHE A 71 13.42 2.98 4.21
C PHE A 71 13.42 1.99 5.39
N THR A 72 14.34 1.02 5.40
CA THR A 72 14.52 0.07 6.51
C THR A 72 14.98 0.77 7.78
N ASP A 73 15.94 1.67 7.70
CA ASP A 73 16.53 2.35 8.86
C ASP A 73 15.56 3.38 9.45
N THR A 74 14.82 4.08 8.62
CA THR A 74 13.74 4.97 9.08
C THR A 74 12.67 4.18 9.83
N ALA A 75 12.40 2.98 9.39
CA ALA A 75 11.45 2.09 10.06
C ALA A 75 11.97 1.48 11.37
N LYS A 76 13.28 1.28 11.52
CA LYS A 76 13.89 0.80 12.78
C LYS A 76 13.71 1.74 13.96
N SER A 77 13.48 3.02 13.70
CA SER A 77 13.20 4.01 14.75
C SER A 77 11.80 3.87 15.36
N SER A 78 10.90 3.12 14.74
CA SER A 78 9.61 2.78 15.32
C SER A 78 9.56 1.31 15.66
N THR A 79 9.17 0.99 16.88
CA THR A 79 9.14 -0.35 17.46
C THR A 79 8.20 -1.32 16.71
N ASP A 80 7.53 -0.87 15.66
CA ASP A 80 6.49 -1.62 14.97
C ASP A 80 6.56 -1.40 13.46
N TYR A 81 7.40 -2.16 12.76
CA TYR A 81 7.59 -2.12 11.30
C TYR A 81 6.30 -2.32 10.48
N LYS A 82 5.30 -2.92 11.11
CA LYS A 82 4.02 -3.25 10.49
C LYS A 82 3.04 -2.09 10.52
N LYS A 83 3.37 -0.98 11.20
CA LYS A 83 2.44 0.15 11.44
C LYS A 83 2.83 1.45 10.76
N HIS A 84 3.64 1.43 9.72
CA HIS A 84 3.89 2.63 8.92
C HIS A 84 2.68 3.07 8.08
N PHE A 85 1.78 2.16 7.84
CA PHE A 85 0.42 2.51 7.45
C PHE A 85 -0.35 2.80 8.72
N LEU A 86 -1.23 3.76 8.68
CA LEU A 86 -2.12 4.17 9.76
C LEU A 86 -2.49 3.00 10.69
N PRO A 87 -2.66 3.19 12.00
CA PRO A 87 -2.88 2.12 12.96
C PRO A 87 -4.06 1.17 12.65
N ASN A 88 -4.84 1.46 11.61
CA ASN A 88 -5.97 0.67 11.14
C ASN A 88 -5.89 0.38 9.63
N SER A 89 -4.69 0.30 9.03
CA SER A 89 -4.56 0.00 7.61
C SER A 89 -5.04 -1.41 7.27
N LEU A 90 -5.71 -1.52 6.12
CA LEU A 90 -6.18 -2.80 5.59
C LEU A 90 -5.04 -3.62 5.00
N TYR A 91 -4.00 -2.95 4.54
CA TYR A 91 -2.85 -3.55 3.87
C TYR A 91 -1.58 -3.31 4.66
N ILE A 92 -0.66 -4.27 4.57
CA ILE A 92 0.69 -4.18 5.13
C ILE A 92 1.70 -4.26 4.00
N TRP A 93 2.63 -3.33 4.01
CA TRP A 93 3.76 -3.34 3.11
C TRP A 93 5.02 -3.83 3.84
N ASP A 94 5.58 -4.94 3.36
CA ASP A 94 6.86 -5.44 3.84
C ASP A 94 8.00 -4.90 2.94
N PHE A 95 8.60 -3.79 3.35
CA PHE A 95 9.69 -3.14 2.62
C PHE A 95 11.01 -3.91 2.67
N LYS A 96 11.15 -4.92 3.52
CA LYS A 96 12.32 -5.81 3.57
C LYS A 96 12.28 -6.89 2.50
N ASP A 97 11.10 -7.26 2.05
CA ASP A 97 10.92 -8.28 1.03
C ASP A 97 11.26 -7.71 -0.34
N PRO A 98 12.36 -8.18 -1.00
CA PRO A 98 12.73 -7.71 -2.32
C PRO A 98 11.68 -7.99 -3.41
N ALA A 99 10.76 -8.90 -3.18
CA ALA A 99 9.66 -9.16 -4.10
C ALA A 99 8.53 -8.12 -3.97
N LYS A 100 8.49 -7.39 -2.85
CA LYS A 100 7.46 -6.38 -2.55
C LYS A 100 7.94 -4.95 -2.64
N PHE A 101 9.23 -4.74 -2.71
CA PHE A 101 9.85 -3.44 -2.93
C PHE A 101 11.06 -3.59 -3.85
N TYR A 102 10.90 -3.26 -5.10
CA TYR A 102 11.98 -3.31 -6.09
C TYR A 102 11.94 -2.14 -7.06
N MET A 103 13.10 -1.91 -7.66
CA MET A 103 13.32 -0.83 -8.61
C MET A 103 13.98 -1.42 -9.84
N VAL A 104 13.57 -0.95 -11.01
CA VAL A 104 14.09 -1.39 -12.30
C VAL A 104 14.51 -0.15 -13.09
N TYR A 105 15.72 -0.15 -13.59
CA TYR A 105 16.17 0.81 -14.58
C TYR A 105 15.76 0.34 -15.97
N ASN A 106 15.12 1.20 -16.72
CA ASN A 106 14.61 0.90 -18.05
C ASN A 106 15.54 1.49 -19.13
N ASP A 107 15.48 0.95 -20.34
CA ASP A 107 16.31 1.38 -21.48
C ASP A 107 16.05 2.83 -21.92
N ASP A 108 14.94 3.43 -21.51
CA ASP A 108 14.57 4.82 -21.80
C ASP A 108 15.10 5.83 -20.77
N GLN A 109 16.09 5.44 -19.97
CA GLN A 109 16.64 6.24 -18.87
C GLN A 109 15.60 6.56 -17.79
N SER A 110 14.65 5.70 -17.58
CA SER A 110 13.71 5.83 -16.48
C SER A 110 13.90 4.76 -15.41
N VAL A 111 13.50 5.09 -14.20
CA VAL A 111 13.45 4.15 -13.07
C VAL A 111 12.00 3.90 -12.71
N THR A 112 11.61 2.64 -12.71
CA THR A 112 10.30 2.20 -12.24
C THR A 112 10.43 1.59 -10.85
N VAL A 113 9.71 2.15 -9.90
CA VAL A 113 9.59 1.64 -8.53
C VAL A 113 8.27 0.92 -8.39
N THR A 114 8.32 -0.32 -7.94
CA THR A 114 7.15 -1.15 -7.69
C THR A 114 7.04 -1.45 -6.21
N LEU A 115 5.89 -1.13 -5.63
CA LEU A 115 5.51 -1.46 -4.26
C LEU A 115 4.30 -2.40 -4.26
N LYS A 116 4.38 -3.46 -3.46
CA LYS A 116 3.30 -4.43 -3.30
C LYS A 116 2.95 -4.56 -1.82
N ALA A 117 1.71 -4.26 -1.47
CA ALA A 117 1.18 -4.42 -0.13
C ALA A 117 0.14 -5.53 -0.09
N ASP A 118 0.25 -6.41 0.88
CA ASP A 118 -0.70 -7.51 1.08
C ASP A 118 -1.75 -7.15 2.12
N VAL A 119 -2.89 -7.80 2.06
CA VAL A 119 -3.92 -7.66 3.09
C VAL A 119 -3.35 -8.01 4.47
N ASN A 120 -3.62 -7.15 5.43
CA ASN A 120 -3.23 -7.38 6.83
C ASN A 120 -3.94 -8.61 7.39
N SER A 121 -3.25 -9.75 7.37
CA SER A 121 -3.78 -11.03 7.89
C SER A 121 -3.43 -11.27 9.37
N ALA A 122 -2.62 -10.40 9.98
CA ALA A 122 -2.06 -10.64 11.31
C ALA A 122 -3.08 -10.46 12.45
N ASP A 123 -4.06 -9.61 12.26
CA ASP A 123 -5.15 -9.45 13.21
C ASP A 123 -6.34 -10.23 12.67
N GLY A 124 -6.74 -11.31 13.34
CA GLY A 124 -7.93 -12.10 13.02
C GLY A 124 -9.23 -11.28 13.08
N GLY A 125 -9.14 -10.01 12.71
CA GLY A 125 -10.18 -9.02 12.75
C GLY A 125 -11.26 -9.25 11.68
N ILE A 126 -12.36 -8.54 11.86
CA ILE A 126 -13.52 -8.51 10.96
C ILE A 126 -13.10 -8.26 9.50
N TYR A 127 -12.04 -7.46 9.27
CA TYR A 127 -11.53 -7.11 7.95
C TYR A 127 -10.94 -8.29 7.18
N ASN A 128 -10.20 -9.19 7.86
CA ASN A 128 -9.65 -10.39 7.24
C ASN A 128 -10.77 -11.37 6.83
N SER A 129 -11.79 -11.49 7.67
CA SER A 129 -12.97 -12.31 7.37
C SER A 129 -13.76 -11.73 6.20
N LEU A 130 -13.96 -10.41 6.17
CA LEU A 130 -14.67 -9.72 5.09
C LEU A 130 -13.89 -9.75 3.77
N SER A 131 -12.57 -9.56 3.80
CA SER A 131 -11.75 -9.61 2.58
C SER A 131 -11.79 -10.98 1.90
N LYS A 132 -11.82 -12.05 2.67
CA LYS A 132 -11.98 -13.42 2.16
C LYS A 132 -13.41 -13.68 1.63
N GLN A 133 -14.42 -13.19 2.35
CA GLN A 133 -15.82 -13.40 1.99
C GLN A 133 -16.21 -12.64 0.71
N PHE A 134 -15.71 -11.43 0.53
CA PHE A 134 -16.04 -10.56 -0.61
C PHE A 134 -15.01 -10.61 -1.75
N ASN A 135 -14.04 -11.50 -1.68
CA ASN A 135 -12.97 -11.65 -2.68
C ASN A 135 -12.31 -10.30 -3.02
N VAL A 136 -12.05 -9.49 -2.01
CA VAL A 136 -11.34 -8.21 -2.17
C VAL A 136 -9.90 -8.48 -2.61
N ALA A 137 -9.33 -7.57 -3.37
CA ALA A 137 -7.95 -7.67 -3.83
C ALA A 137 -7.00 -8.01 -2.67
N GLN A 138 -6.36 -9.17 -2.75
CA GLN A 138 -5.45 -9.67 -1.71
C GLN A 138 -4.14 -8.88 -1.68
N GLN A 139 -3.84 -8.15 -2.76
CA GLN A 139 -2.63 -7.36 -2.91
C GLN A 139 -2.94 -6.08 -3.67
N ILE A 140 -2.38 -4.97 -3.21
CA ILE A 140 -2.31 -3.70 -3.94
C ILE A 140 -0.91 -3.58 -4.51
N THR A 141 -0.82 -3.31 -5.81
CA THR A 141 0.43 -2.98 -6.49
C THR A 141 0.39 -1.52 -6.94
N VAL A 142 1.45 -0.80 -6.65
CA VAL A 142 1.65 0.57 -7.08
C VAL A 142 2.98 0.65 -7.82
N GLU A 143 2.94 1.25 -9.00
CA GLU A 143 4.13 1.49 -9.83
C GLU A 143 4.26 2.98 -10.09
N TYR A 144 5.48 3.48 -9.96
CA TYR A 144 5.80 4.86 -10.26
C TYR A 144 7.10 4.93 -11.07
N THR A 145 7.03 5.56 -12.23
CA THR A 145 8.18 5.72 -13.14
C THR A 145 8.63 7.17 -13.15
N MET A 146 9.94 7.39 -13.09
CA MET A 146 10.59 8.69 -13.15
C MET A 146 11.84 8.62 -14.03
N TYR A 147 12.12 9.69 -14.77
CA TYR A 147 13.37 9.79 -15.52
C TYR A 147 14.57 9.90 -14.58
N SER A 148 15.64 9.15 -14.87
CA SER A 148 16.89 9.20 -14.13
C SER A 148 17.74 10.38 -14.63
N GLU A 149 18.40 11.06 -13.70
CA GLU A 149 19.38 12.11 -14.04
C GLU A 149 20.68 11.51 -14.62
N TYR A 150 20.95 10.23 -14.33
CA TYR A 150 22.16 9.53 -14.76
C TYR A 150 21.79 8.36 -15.67
N GLU A 151 22.60 8.18 -16.72
CA GLU A 151 22.52 7.00 -17.55
C GLU A 151 23.28 5.86 -16.87
N HIS A 152 22.57 4.80 -16.51
CA HIS A 152 23.18 3.61 -15.91
C HIS A 152 23.46 2.58 -17.00
N THR A 153 24.73 2.35 -17.27
CA THR A 153 25.17 1.25 -18.13
C THR A 153 25.50 0.04 -17.26
N GLU A 154 24.90 -1.12 -17.57
CA GLU A 154 25.35 -2.36 -16.95
C GLU A 154 26.78 -2.63 -17.39
N SER A 155 27.70 -2.67 -16.43
CA SER A 155 29.04 -3.16 -16.71
C SER A 155 28.91 -4.66 -17.02
N THR A 156 28.99 -5.01 -18.28
CA THR A 156 29.22 -6.39 -18.74
C THR A 156 30.59 -6.82 -18.24
N GLU A 157 30.63 -7.50 -17.09
CA GLU A 157 31.74 -8.40 -16.74
C GLU A 157 31.42 -9.81 -17.21
#